data_0ca6c6be9bca9aadcb4e1796b293c402
#
_entry.id   0ca6c6be9bca9aadcb4e1796b293c402
#
_cell.length_a   1.000
_cell.length_b   1.000
_cell.length_c   1.000
_cell.angle_alpha   90.00
_cell.angle_beta   90.00
_cell.angle_gamma   90.00
#
_symmetry.space_group_name_H-M   'P 1'
#
loop_
_entity.id
_entity.type
_entity.pdbx_description
1 polymer ?
#
loop_
_entity_poly.entity_id
_entity_poly.type
_entity_poly.pdbx_seq_one_letter_code
_entity_poly.pdbx_strand_id
1 'polypeptide(L)'
;VELDAVAAVARLGGFRAAAIELGVSATSVSNAVAGLEARLGVRLFNRTTRSVSLSEAGEQFIAAVGPALSDIHAAMEATISRRGRPGGTLRLNCPAEAARQILVPVVLEFQRRYPDVRVDIVTDAQLIDIVAKGFDAGIRTRDAVPGDMVAVPFGPALRFVVVGSPAYLRDHLAPAKPGDLMAHRCIRARWPSGARYRWEFAKQGRALTIDAPGSLTLDDPTLMRDAALAGAGLAYMWEARVRGDLASGHLVSVLDDWMPSSPGFCLYYPDRRNVPATLSVFIDMLRTNSVAFARKPVGKGRGKKRQPSERGNSRRTAICEARR
;
A
#
# COMPACT_ATOMS: atom_id res chain seq x y z
N VAL A 1 -7.61 -32.13 5.76
CA VAL A 1 -8.79 -31.66 6.51
C VAL A 1 -8.40 -31.12 7.89
N GLU A 2 -7.70 -31.88 8.77
CA GLU A 2 -7.37 -31.41 10.11
C GLU A 2 -6.33 -30.27 10.09
N LEU A 3 -5.28 -30.42 9.27
CA LEU A 3 -4.26 -29.38 9.10
C LEU A 3 -4.85 -28.10 8.49
N ASP A 4 -5.75 -28.26 7.51
CA ASP A 4 -6.47 -27.11 6.92
C ASP A 4 -7.35 -26.40 7.94
N ALA A 5 -8.04 -27.18 8.80
CA ALA A 5 -8.87 -26.61 9.87
C ALA A 5 -8.03 -25.80 10.87
N VAL A 6 -6.88 -26.36 11.31
CA VAL A 6 -5.97 -25.66 12.23
C VAL A 6 -5.40 -24.40 11.57
N ALA A 7 -4.94 -24.49 10.33
CA ALA A 7 -4.39 -23.34 9.59
C ALA A 7 -5.45 -22.23 9.39
N ALA A 8 -6.69 -22.61 9.04
CA ALA A 8 -7.79 -21.66 8.87
C ALA A 8 -8.17 -20.98 10.19
N VAL A 9 -8.29 -21.73 11.30
CA VAL A 9 -8.59 -21.16 12.62
C VAL A 9 -7.47 -20.23 13.10
N ALA A 10 -6.21 -20.62 12.90
CA ALA A 10 -5.06 -19.80 13.27
C ALA A 10 -5.06 -18.46 12.52
N ARG A 11 -5.36 -18.49 11.24
CA ARG A 11 -5.36 -17.34 10.37
C ARG A 11 -6.55 -16.40 10.59
N LEU A 12 -7.74 -16.95 10.77
CA LEU A 12 -9.00 -16.20 10.87
C LEU A 12 -9.37 -15.84 12.32
N GLY A 13 -8.64 -16.37 13.31
CA GLY A 13 -8.87 -16.08 14.72
C GLY A 13 -10.20 -16.65 15.25
N GLY A 14 -10.83 -17.60 14.53
CA GLY A 14 -12.13 -18.12 14.97
C GLY A 14 -12.65 -19.32 14.18
N PHE A 15 -13.31 -20.22 14.91
CA PHE A 15 -13.88 -21.49 14.36
C PHE A 15 -15.02 -21.23 13.36
N ARG A 16 -15.87 -20.23 13.59
CA ARG A 16 -16.94 -19.88 12.66
C ARG A 16 -16.42 -19.35 11.33
N ALA A 17 -15.44 -18.45 11.38
CA ALA A 17 -14.83 -17.90 10.19
C ALA A 17 -14.12 -18.99 9.37
N ALA A 18 -13.38 -19.87 10.04
CA ALA A 18 -12.75 -21.03 9.41
C ALA A 18 -13.76 -21.99 8.78
N ALA A 19 -14.89 -22.24 9.44
CA ALA A 19 -15.96 -23.08 8.92
C ALA A 19 -16.57 -22.53 7.61
N ILE A 20 -16.83 -21.22 7.56
CA ILE A 20 -17.35 -20.55 6.35
C ILE A 20 -16.33 -20.69 5.21
N GLU A 21 -15.06 -20.46 5.47
CA GLU A 21 -14.01 -20.56 4.44
C GLU A 21 -13.86 -21.99 3.90
N LEU A 22 -13.88 -22.97 4.80
CA LEU A 22 -13.71 -24.37 4.43
C LEU A 22 -14.99 -25.01 3.87
N GLY A 23 -16.12 -24.30 3.89
CA GLY A 23 -17.42 -24.83 3.43
C GLY A 23 -17.96 -25.97 4.29
N VAL A 24 -17.66 -25.98 5.61
CA VAL A 24 -18.08 -27.02 6.56
C VAL A 24 -18.76 -26.42 7.79
N SER A 25 -19.28 -27.26 8.69
CA SER A 25 -19.87 -26.76 9.94
C SER A 25 -18.79 -26.34 10.95
N ALA A 26 -19.11 -25.39 11.84
CA ALA A 26 -18.21 -24.99 12.93
C ALA A 26 -17.88 -26.18 13.87
N THR A 27 -18.81 -27.10 14.04
CA THR A 27 -18.61 -28.35 14.79
C THR A 27 -17.58 -29.24 14.10
N SER A 28 -17.63 -29.37 12.78
CA SER A 28 -16.63 -30.16 12.01
C SER A 28 -15.24 -29.59 12.18
N VAL A 29 -15.08 -28.26 12.09
CA VAL A 29 -13.77 -27.60 12.33
C VAL A 29 -13.31 -27.82 13.77
N SER A 30 -14.21 -27.69 14.76
CA SER A 30 -13.87 -27.91 16.17
C SER A 30 -13.41 -29.34 16.43
N ASN A 31 -14.09 -30.33 15.84
CA ASN A 31 -13.74 -31.73 15.98
C ASN A 31 -12.40 -32.06 15.28
N ALA A 32 -12.16 -31.48 14.10
CA ALA A 32 -10.90 -31.65 13.38
C ALA A 32 -9.71 -31.09 14.19
N VAL A 33 -9.85 -29.90 14.76
CA VAL A 33 -8.83 -29.31 15.63
C VAL A 33 -8.63 -30.15 16.90
N ALA A 34 -9.71 -30.53 17.59
CA ALA A 34 -9.63 -31.34 18.80
C ALA A 34 -8.99 -32.71 18.54
N GLY A 35 -9.30 -33.36 17.41
CA GLY A 35 -8.68 -34.59 17.00
C GLY A 35 -7.18 -34.50 16.79
N LEU A 36 -6.71 -33.39 16.16
CA LEU A 36 -5.29 -33.16 15.99
C LEU A 36 -4.60 -32.85 17.34
N GLU A 37 -5.19 -31.99 18.18
CA GLU A 37 -4.67 -31.69 19.52
C GLU A 37 -4.55 -32.94 20.39
N ALA A 38 -5.53 -33.84 20.32
CA ALA A 38 -5.50 -35.12 21.04
C ALA A 38 -4.37 -36.04 20.57
N ARG A 39 -4.12 -36.12 19.25
CA ARG A 39 -3.01 -36.93 18.72
C ARG A 39 -1.64 -36.37 19.04
N LEU A 40 -1.53 -35.04 19.07
CA LEU A 40 -0.27 -34.35 19.41
C LEU A 40 -0.03 -34.30 20.92
N GLY A 41 -1.06 -34.55 21.74
CA GLY A 41 -1.00 -34.45 23.20
C GLY A 41 -0.83 -33.03 23.74
N VAL A 42 -1.03 -32.03 22.88
CA VAL A 42 -0.88 -30.58 23.23
C VAL A 42 -2.02 -29.77 22.67
N ARG A 43 -2.36 -28.67 23.35
CA ARG A 43 -3.33 -27.71 22.83
C ARG A 43 -2.62 -26.73 21.89
N LEU A 44 -3.21 -26.54 20.72
CA LEU A 44 -2.74 -25.57 19.74
C LEU A 44 -3.41 -24.20 19.89
N PHE A 45 -4.58 -24.16 20.55
CA PHE A 45 -5.35 -22.92 20.74
C PHE A 45 -5.71 -22.67 22.20
N ASN A 46 -5.53 -21.40 22.61
CA ASN A 46 -6.14 -20.85 23.81
C ASN A 46 -7.54 -20.39 23.44
N ARG A 47 -8.57 -20.94 24.11
CA ARG A 47 -9.98 -20.65 23.84
C ARG A 47 -10.61 -19.98 25.03
N THR A 48 -11.21 -18.81 24.81
CA THR A 48 -12.09 -18.16 25.77
C THR A 48 -13.48 -18.03 25.14
N THR A 49 -14.46 -17.58 25.91
CA THR A 49 -15.78 -17.28 25.38
C THR A 49 -15.80 -16.11 24.39
N ARG A 50 -14.72 -15.32 24.34
CA ARG A 50 -14.62 -14.09 23.55
C ARG A 50 -13.56 -14.13 22.46
N SER A 51 -12.56 -15.01 22.56
CA SER A 51 -11.41 -15.03 21.66
C SER A 51 -10.82 -16.41 21.49
N VAL A 52 -10.19 -16.62 20.35
CA VAL A 52 -9.34 -17.76 20.01
C VAL A 52 -7.99 -17.23 19.59
N SER A 53 -6.92 -17.69 20.22
CA SER A 53 -5.52 -17.36 19.89
C SER A 53 -4.68 -18.62 19.87
N LEU A 54 -3.57 -18.61 19.16
CA LEU A 54 -2.61 -19.70 19.22
C LEU A 54 -2.00 -19.81 20.62
N SER A 55 -1.72 -21.04 21.06
CA SER A 55 -0.78 -21.31 22.15
C SER A 55 0.66 -21.25 21.62
N GLU A 56 1.66 -21.26 22.50
CA GLU A 56 3.06 -21.34 22.09
C GLU A 56 3.33 -22.57 21.20
N ALA A 57 2.78 -23.75 21.58
CA ALA A 57 2.86 -24.95 20.77
C ALA A 57 2.14 -24.77 19.41
N GLY A 58 1.02 -24.03 19.39
CA GLY A 58 0.28 -23.70 18.19
C GLY A 58 1.08 -22.81 17.25
N GLU A 59 1.76 -21.78 17.76
CA GLU A 59 2.63 -20.91 16.99
C GLU A 59 3.78 -21.69 16.34
N GLN A 60 4.47 -22.52 17.12
CA GLN A 60 5.55 -23.38 16.62
C GLN A 60 5.03 -24.37 15.56
N PHE A 61 3.87 -24.98 15.81
CA PHE A 61 3.25 -25.93 14.88
C PHE A 61 2.88 -25.27 13.55
N ILE A 62 2.22 -24.10 13.58
CA ILE A 62 1.86 -23.37 12.37
C ILE A 62 3.09 -22.87 11.60
N ALA A 63 4.12 -22.40 12.31
CA ALA A 63 5.37 -21.99 11.67
C ALA A 63 6.04 -23.13 10.89
N ALA A 64 5.97 -24.36 11.44
CA ALA A 64 6.56 -25.56 10.79
C ALA A 64 5.67 -26.14 9.68
N VAL A 65 4.35 -26.25 9.93
CA VAL A 65 3.42 -26.97 9.04
C VAL A 65 2.86 -26.06 7.94
N GLY A 66 2.71 -24.75 8.20
CA GLY A 66 2.13 -23.80 7.25
C GLY A 66 2.80 -23.81 5.89
N PRO A 67 4.15 -23.72 5.80
CA PRO A 67 4.88 -23.81 4.53
C PRO A 67 4.62 -25.11 3.78
N ALA A 68 4.70 -26.26 4.49
CA ALA A 68 4.48 -27.59 3.89
C ALA A 68 3.05 -27.76 3.35
N LEU A 69 2.04 -27.28 4.10
CA LEU A 69 0.65 -27.32 3.68
C LEU A 69 0.42 -26.45 2.43
N SER A 70 1.05 -25.27 2.38
CA SER A 70 1.03 -24.41 1.19
C SER A 70 1.66 -25.10 -0.03
N ASP A 71 2.77 -25.84 0.15
CA ASP A 71 3.42 -26.56 -0.94
C ASP A 71 2.54 -27.74 -1.45
N ILE A 72 1.83 -28.42 -0.55
CA ILE A 72 0.85 -29.45 -0.92
C ILE A 72 -0.28 -28.83 -1.75
N HIS A 73 -0.85 -27.71 -1.32
CA HIS A 73 -1.90 -27.01 -2.05
C HIS A 73 -1.39 -26.54 -3.43
N ALA A 74 -0.19 -25.98 -3.49
CA ALA A 74 0.44 -25.57 -4.75
C ALA A 74 0.63 -26.76 -5.72
N ALA A 75 1.05 -27.92 -5.21
CA ALA A 75 1.21 -29.13 -6.02
C ALA A 75 -0.15 -29.67 -6.52
N MET A 76 -1.18 -29.63 -5.69
CA MET A 76 -2.55 -29.98 -6.08
C MET A 76 -3.07 -29.04 -7.17
N GLU A 77 -2.93 -27.73 -6.99
CA GLU A 77 -3.30 -26.71 -7.98
C GLU A 77 -2.53 -26.89 -9.30
N ALA A 78 -1.21 -27.13 -9.23
CA ALA A 78 -0.40 -27.40 -10.42
C ALA A 78 -0.89 -28.64 -11.18
N THR A 79 -1.38 -29.65 -10.47
CA THR A 79 -1.93 -30.87 -11.07
C THR A 79 -3.28 -30.62 -11.75
N ILE A 80 -4.13 -29.80 -11.13
CA ILE A 80 -5.42 -29.36 -11.70
C ILE A 80 -5.19 -28.39 -12.86
N SER A 81 -4.22 -27.49 -12.74
CA SER A 81 -3.84 -26.51 -13.78
C SER A 81 -3.15 -27.14 -15.01
N ARG A 82 -2.78 -28.43 -14.99
CA ARG A 82 -2.37 -29.17 -16.21
C ARG A 82 -3.41 -29.13 -17.31
N ARG A 83 -4.65 -28.71 -17.03
CA ARG A 83 -5.67 -28.34 -18.01
C ARG A 83 -5.50 -26.91 -18.60
N GLY A 84 -4.39 -26.22 -18.31
CA GLY A 84 -4.01 -24.96 -18.96
C GLY A 84 -4.71 -23.70 -18.46
N ARG A 85 -5.44 -23.75 -17.34
CA ARG A 85 -6.09 -22.56 -16.75
C ARG A 85 -5.73 -22.39 -15.29
N PRO A 86 -5.18 -21.22 -14.89
CA PRO A 86 -5.00 -20.87 -13.49
C PRO A 86 -6.35 -20.83 -12.77
N GLY A 87 -6.39 -21.31 -11.53
CA GLY A 87 -7.60 -21.35 -10.69
C GLY A 87 -7.24 -21.20 -9.21
N GLY A 88 -8.23 -21.32 -8.34
CA GLY A 88 -8.03 -21.23 -6.90
C GLY A 88 -8.07 -19.80 -6.36
N THR A 89 -7.37 -19.53 -5.25
CA THR A 89 -7.38 -18.22 -4.58
C THR A 89 -5.97 -17.65 -4.51
N LEU A 90 -5.77 -16.44 -5.02
CA LEU A 90 -4.56 -15.64 -4.87
C LEU A 90 -4.71 -14.69 -3.68
N ARG A 91 -3.93 -14.89 -2.63
CA ARG A 91 -3.99 -14.11 -1.40
C ARG A 91 -2.82 -13.15 -1.29
N LEU A 92 -3.11 -11.87 -1.24
CA LEU A 92 -2.12 -10.79 -1.26
C LEU A 92 -2.23 -9.93 0.00
N ASN A 93 -1.08 -9.58 0.58
CA ASN A 93 -0.97 -8.58 1.64
C ASN A 93 -0.26 -7.33 1.13
N CYS A 94 -0.81 -6.15 1.39
CA CYS A 94 -0.20 -4.90 0.92
C CYS A 94 -0.62 -3.68 1.75
N PRO A 95 0.12 -2.56 1.71
CA PRO A 95 -0.37 -1.27 2.18
C PRO A 95 -1.61 -0.83 1.39
N ALA A 96 -2.60 -0.24 2.07
CA ALA A 96 -3.84 0.24 1.43
C ALA A 96 -3.58 1.18 0.25
N GLU A 97 -2.51 1.97 0.32
CA GLU A 97 -2.13 2.90 -0.74
C GLU A 97 -1.63 2.17 -1.99
N ALA A 98 -0.81 1.13 -1.83
CA ALA A 98 -0.37 0.28 -2.93
C ALA A 98 -1.57 -0.43 -3.59
N ALA A 99 -2.52 -0.91 -2.78
CA ALA A 99 -3.74 -1.52 -3.28
C ALA A 99 -4.52 -0.56 -4.18
N ARG A 100 -4.81 0.65 -3.71
CA ARG A 100 -5.63 1.64 -4.42
C ARG A 100 -5.01 2.12 -5.71
N GLN A 101 -3.72 2.45 -5.69
CA GLN A 101 -3.07 3.18 -6.77
C GLN A 101 -2.52 2.26 -7.87
N ILE A 102 -2.12 1.05 -7.53
CA ILE A 102 -1.39 0.19 -8.45
C ILE A 102 -2.02 -1.20 -8.56
N LEU A 103 -2.34 -1.85 -7.43
CA LEU A 103 -2.69 -3.26 -7.44
C LEU A 103 -4.10 -3.49 -7.99
N VAL A 104 -5.11 -2.74 -7.52
CA VAL A 104 -6.52 -2.94 -7.93
C VAL A 104 -6.71 -2.85 -9.44
N PRO A 105 -6.17 -1.86 -10.18
CA PRO A 105 -6.27 -1.85 -11.64
C PRO A 105 -5.71 -3.11 -12.32
N VAL A 106 -4.59 -3.63 -11.80
CA VAL A 106 -3.97 -4.86 -12.32
C VAL A 106 -4.81 -6.08 -12.00
N VAL A 107 -5.34 -6.15 -10.78
CA VAL A 107 -6.19 -7.26 -10.34
C VAL A 107 -7.49 -7.33 -11.15
N LEU A 108 -8.12 -6.21 -11.45
CA LEU A 108 -9.31 -6.17 -12.30
C LEU A 108 -9.03 -6.70 -13.72
N GLU A 109 -7.86 -6.38 -14.27
CA GLU A 109 -7.43 -6.95 -15.57
C GLU A 109 -7.12 -8.44 -15.42
N PHE A 110 -6.49 -8.85 -14.33
CA PHE A 110 -6.19 -10.25 -14.04
C PHE A 110 -7.45 -11.10 -13.96
N GLN A 111 -8.47 -10.65 -13.22
CA GLN A 111 -9.74 -11.36 -13.10
C GLN A 111 -10.52 -11.46 -14.42
N ARG A 112 -10.42 -10.44 -15.31
CA ARG A 112 -11.00 -10.53 -16.65
C ARG A 112 -10.33 -11.62 -17.48
N ARG A 113 -9.01 -11.81 -17.33
CA ARG A 113 -8.23 -12.80 -18.06
C ARG A 113 -8.35 -14.21 -17.48
N TYR A 114 -8.50 -14.29 -16.15
CA TYR A 114 -8.56 -15.53 -15.38
C TYR A 114 -9.78 -15.53 -14.44
N PRO A 115 -11.01 -15.72 -14.98
CA PRO A 115 -12.26 -15.60 -14.21
C PRO A 115 -12.41 -16.67 -13.12
N ASP A 116 -11.71 -17.80 -13.26
CA ASP A 116 -11.75 -18.89 -12.29
C ASP A 116 -10.84 -18.65 -11.06
N VAL A 117 -10.07 -17.54 -11.06
CA VAL A 117 -9.21 -17.14 -9.94
C VAL A 117 -9.95 -16.19 -9.02
N ARG A 118 -10.02 -16.52 -7.75
CA ARG A 118 -10.42 -15.59 -6.68
C ARG A 118 -9.19 -14.81 -6.22
N VAL A 119 -9.36 -13.53 -5.99
CA VAL A 119 -8.28 -12.69 -5.43
C VAL A 119 -8.74 -12.13 -4.10
N ASP A 120 -7.93 -12.39 -3.06
CA ASP A 120 -8.15 -11.92 -1.69
C ASP A 120 -7.02 -10.95 -1.32
N ILE A 121 -7.37 -9.68 -1.10
CA ILE A 121 -6.41 -8.62 -0.76
C ILE A 121 -6.67 -8.15 0.66
N VAL A 122 -5.70 -8.38 1.54
CA VAL A 122 -5.73 -7.84 2.90
C VAL A 122 -4.81 -6.63 2.97
N THR A 123 -5.38 -5.49 3.35
CA THR A 123 -4.59 -4.26 3.48
C THR A 123 -4.08 -4.09 4.90
N ASP A 124 -2.76 -4.19 5.05
CA ASP A 124 -2.03 -3.94 6.29
C ASP A 124 -0.70 -3.27 5.96
N ALA A 125 -0.37 -2.19 6.69
CA ALA A 125 0.90 -1.50 6.53
C ALA A 125 2.04 -2.16 7.33
N GLN A 126 1.74 -3.06 8.28
CA GLN A 126 2.76 -3.80 9.01
C GLN A 126 3.47 -4.80 8.11
N LEU A 127 4.77 -4.94 8.31
CA LEU A 127 5.51 -6.07 7.77
C LEU A 127 5.14 -7.30 8.61
N ILE A 128 4.43 -8.22 7.98
CA ILE A 128 3.98 -9.47 8.61
C ILE A 128 4.71 -10.66 7.99
N ASP A 129 4.79 -11.75 8.72
CA ASP A 129 5.16 -13.03 8.13
C ASP A 129 4.02 -13.50 7.23
N ILE A 130 4.22 -13.33 5.91
CA ILE A 130 3.21 -13.67 4.90
C ILE A 130 2.97 -15.18 4.84
N VAL A 131 3.99 -16.00 5.14
CA VAL A 131 3.89 -17.46 5.10
C VAL A 131 3.06 -17.96 6.28
N ALA A 132 3.40 -17.54 7.51
CA ALA A 132 2.65 -17.89 8.71
C ALA A 132 1.20 -17.39 8.66
N LYS A 133 0.93 -16.29 7.96
CA LYS A 133 -0.43 -15.75 7.77
C LYS A 133 -1.16 -16.31 6.54
N GLY A 134 -0.54 -17.22 5.77
CA GLY A 134 -1.16 -17.90 4.63
C GLY A 134 -1.41 -16.99 3.44
N PHE A 135 -0.56 -16.02 3.17
CA PHE A 135 -0.54 -15.22 1.94
C PHE A 135 0.41 -15.85 0.92
N ASP A 136 0.04 -15.77 -0.35
CA ASP A 136 0.90 -16.21 -1.46
C ASP A 136 2.01 -15.21 -1.75
N ALA A 137 1.71 -13.91 -1.60
CA ALA A 137 2.68 -12.84 -1.77
C ALA A 137 2.33 -11.60 -0.93
N GLY A 138 3.36 -10.81 -0.67
CA GLY A 138 3.23 -9.49 -0.06
C GLY A 138 3.65 -8.38 -1.03
N ILE A 139 3.25 -7.14 -0.75
CA ILE A 139 3.68 -5.97 -1.50
C ILE A 139 4.25 -4.95 -0.52
N ARG A 140 5.49 -4.55 -0.74
CA ARG A 140 6.20 -3.54 0.06
C ARG A 140 7.14 -2.73 -0.84
N THR A 141 7.67 -1.64 -0.33
CA THR A 141 8.82 -0.97 -0.95
C THR A 141 10.05 -1.88 -0.88
N ARG A 142 11.00 -1.71 -1.80
CA ARG A 142 12.14 -2.62 -1.95
C ARG A 142 12.98 -2.76 -0.68
N ASP A 143 13.16 -1.68 0.04
CA ASP A 143 13.90 -1.60 1.30
C ASP A 143 13.23 -2.34 2.48
N ALA A 144 11.92 -2.57 2.39
CA ALA A 144 11.15 -3.28 3.40
C ALA A 144 10.97 -4.78 3.10
N VAL A 145 11.46 -5.29 1.95
CA VAL A 145 11.36 -6.72 1.61
C VAL A 145 12.41 -7.51 2.38
N PRO A 146 12.02 -8.59 3.11
CA PRO A 146 12.98 -9.47 3.78
C PRO A 146 14.00 -10.09 2.81
N GLY A 147 15.23 -10.27 3.28
CA GLY A 147 16.36 -10.70 2.43
C GLY A 147 16.26 -12.14 1.91
N ASP A 148 15.45 -12.97 2.56
CA ASP A 148 15.16 -14.38 2.22
C ASP A 148 13.98 -14.54 1.26
N MET A 149 13.41 -13.43 0.79
CA MET A 149 12.27 -13.42 -0.13
C MET A 149 12.67 -13.05 -1.55
N VAL A 150 12.00 -13.62 -2.52
CA VAL A 150 12.09 -13.19 -3.93
C VAL A 150 11.31 -11.89 -4.09
N ALA A 151 11.95 -10.85 -4.63
CA ALA A 151 11.32 -9.57 -4.87
C ALA A 151 11.21 -9.27 -6.37
N VAL A 152 9.99 -9.01 -6.82
CA VAL A 152 9.66 -8.62 -8.20
C VAL A 152 9.23 -7.15 -8.20
N PRO A 153 10.06 -6.23 -8.70
CA PRO A 153 9.68 -4.82 -8.81
C PRO A 153 8.49 -4.64 -9.76
N PHE A 154 7.55 -3.77 -9.40
CA PHE A 154 6.44 -3.41 -10.28
C PHE A 154 5.91 -2.00 -9.99
N GLY A 155 5.20 -1.44 -10.94
CA GLY A 155 4.63 -0.10 -10.85
C GLY A 155 5.68 1.01 -11.05
N PRO A 156 5.26 2.27 -10.95
CA PRO A 156 6.14 3.43 -11.08
C PRO A 156 6.99 3.65 -9.84
N ALA A 157 8.08 4.39 -9.98
CA ALA A 157 8.80 4.94 -8.84
C ALA A 157 7.86 5.76 -7.95
N LEU A 158 8.02 5.66 -6.64
CA LEU A 158 7.24 6.43 -5.69
C LEU A 158 7.80 7.84 -5.61
N ARG A 159 6.91 8.84 -5.65
CA ARG A 159 7.27 10.21 -5.40
C ARG A 159 6.48 10.71 -4.19
N PHE A 160 7.21 11.18 -3.20
CA PHE A 160 6.63 11.90 -2.09
C PHE A 160 6.66 13.41 -2.37
N VAL A 161 5.81 14.15 -1.69
CA VAL A 161 5.73 15.62 -1.75
C VAL A 161 5.43 16.17 -0.36
N VAL A 162 5.92 17.35 -0.08
CA VAL A 162 5.46 18.15 1.07
C VAL A 162 4.39 19.08 0.56
N VAL A 163 3.20 19.03 1.16
CA VAL A 163 2.04 19.82 0.70
C VAL A 163 1.45 20.64 1.85
N GLY A 164 0.88 21.77 1.51
CA GLY A 164 0.06 22.58 2.38
C GLY A 164 -1.06 23.27 1.61
N SER A 165 -2.12 23.69 2.31
CA SER A 165 -3.16 24.48 1.66
C SER A 165 -2.67 25.90 1.33
N PRO A 166 -3.21 26.56 0.28
CA PRO A 166 -2.91 27.96 0.00
C PRO A 166 -3.23 28.88 1.17
N ALA A 167 -4.25 28.55 1.97
CA ALA A 167 -4.62 29.30 3.15
C ALA A 167 -3.50 29.27 4.21
N TYR A 168 -2.98 28.08 4.50
CA TYR A 168 -1.85 27.93 5.43
C TYR A 168 -0.61 28.68 4.96
N LEU A 169 -0.27 28.58 3.67
CA LEU A 169 0.93 29.19 3.07
C LEU A 169 0.82 30.71 2.88
N ARG A 170 -0.37 31.33 2.97
CA ARG A 170 -0.52 32.79 3.03
C ARG A 170 -0.05 33.36 4.37
N ASP A 171 -0.31 32.64 5.45
CA ASP A 171 0.02 33.07 6.81
C ASP A 171 1.42 32.64 7.25
N HIS A 172 2.04 31.72 6.51
CA HIS A 172 3.35 31.12 6.80
C HIS A 172 4.19 31.11 5.54
N LEU A 173 5.35 31.76 5.57
CA LEU A 173 6.26 31.80 4.41
C LEU A 173 6.63 30.36 4.01
N ALA A 174 6.49 30.02 2.71
CA ALA A 174 6.80 28.68 2.22
C ALA A 174 8.27 28.29 2.53
N PRO A 175 8.53 27.07 3.05
CA PRO A 175 9.88 26.62 3.36
C PRO A 175 10.72 26.50 2.07
N ALA A 176 11.94 27.04 2.06
CA ALA A 176 12.88 26.98 0.95
C ALA A 176 13.86 25.79 1.09
N LYS A 177 14.08 25.33 2.31
CA LYS A 177 14.94 24.19 2.66
C LYS A 177 14.30 23.35 3.78
N PRO A 178 14.65 22.06 3.91
CA PRO A 178 14.06 21.19 4.92
C PRO A 178 14.18 21.70 6.36
N GLY A 179 15.26 22.44 6.70
CA GLY A 179 15.44 23.02 8.02
C GLY A 179 14.38 24.06 8.39
N ASP A 180 13.76 24.71 7.41
CA ASP A 180 12.73 25.73 7.64
C ASP A 180 11.42 25.11 8.19
N LEU A 181 11.25 23.79 8.04
CA LEU A 181 10.13 23.04 8.61
C LEU A 181 10.02 23.19 10.13
N MET A 182 11.14 23.49 10.81
CA MET A 182 11.15 23.70 12.26
C MET A 182 10.31 24.91 12.71
N ALA A 183 10.01 25.84 11.79
CA ALA A 183 9.13 26.98 12.04
C ALA A 183 7.66 26.72 11.60
N HIS A 184 7.36 25.53 11.07
CA HIS A 184 6.03 25.18 10.57
C HIS A 184 5.31 24.20 11.48
N ARG A 185 3.98 24.22 11.41
CA ARG A 185 3.14 23.12 11.92
C ARG A 185 3.17 22.00 10.87
N CYS A 186 3.59 20.82 11.27
CA CYS A 186 3.63 19.65 10.40
C CYS A 186 2.64 18.59 10.88
N ILE A 187 1.93 17.96 9.93
CA ILE A 187 1.05 16.82 10.18
C ILE A 187 1.93 15.58 10.12
N ARG A 188 2.11 14.94 11.26
CA ARG A 188 3.06 13.84 11.43
C ARG A 188 2.39 12.52 11.10
N ALA A 189 3.09 11.63 10.40
CA ALA A 189 2.64 10.27 10.20
C ALA A 189 3.14 9.34 11.31
N ARG A 190 2.30 8.38 11.71
CA ARG A 190 2.64 7.32 12.64
C ARG A 190 2.65 5.97 11.91
N TRP A 191 3.72 5.23 12.10
CA TRP A 191 3.78 3.84 11.65
C TRP A 191 2.90 2.93 12.50
N PRO A 192 2.45 1.76 11.98
CA PRO A 192 1.74 0.76 12.77
C PRO A 192 2.53 0.28 14.00
N SER A 193 3.86 0.36 13.98
CA SER A 193 4.74 0.11 15.12
C SER A 193 4.61 1.14 16.26
N GLY A 194 3.84 2.23 16.05
CA GLY A 194 3.76 3.37 16.96
C GLY A 194 4.84 4.43 16.74
N ALA A 195 5.90 4.13 16.00
CA ALA A 195 6.96 5.08 15.70
C ALA A 195 6.48 6.20 14.78
N ARG A 196 7.04 7.40 14.93
CA ARG A 196 6.77 8.53 14.04
C ARG A 196 7.60 8.40 12.76
N TYR A 197 6.98 8.67 11.61
CA TYR A 197 7.71 8.73 10.35
C TYR A 197 8.54 10.02 10.30
N ARG A 198 9.83 9.86 10.07
CA ARG A 198 10.75 10.98 9.86
C ARG A 198 10.78 11.32 8.38
N TRP A 199 10.66 12.60 8.05
CA TRP A 199 10.61 13.05 6.66
C TRP A 199 12.00 12.98 6.03
N GLU A 200 12.05 12.41 4.84
CA GLU A 200 13.28 12.13 4.11
C GLU A 200 13.46 13.13 2.98
N PHE A 201 14.62 13.71 2.88
CA PHE A 201 15.00 14.68 1.87
C PHE A 201 16.35 14.30 1.26
N ALA A 202 16.54 14.63 -0.02
CA ALA A 202 17.82 14.49 -0.69
C ALA A 202 18.02 15.60 -1.72
N LYS A 203 19.21 16.19 -1.75
CA LYS A 203 19.59 17.17 -2.77
C LYS A 203 21.09 17.06 -3.04
N GLN A 204 21.47 16.97 -4.33
CA GLN A 204 22.88 16.91 -4.75
C GLN A 204 23.71 15.81 -4.03
N GLY A 205 23.11 14.62 -3.89
CA GLY A 205 23.77 13.48 -3.25
C GLY A 205 23.82 13.52 -1.71
N ARG A 206 23.29 14.56 -1.08
CA ARG A 206 23.17 14.65 0.40
C ARG A 206 21.78 14.24 0.83
N ALA A 207 21.67 13.18 1.63
CA ALA A 207 20.46 12.76 2.27
C ALA A 207 20.29 13.44 3.64
N LEU A 208 19.08 13.81 3.99
CA LEU A 208 18.73 14.44 5.25
C LEU A 208 17.39 13.88 5.75
N THR A 209 17.32 13.58 7.03
CA THR A 209 16.09 13.11 7.67
C THR A 209 15.69 14.07 8.78
N ILE A 210 14.43 14.51 8.79
CA ILE A 210 13.91 15.48 9.76
C ILE A 210 12.76 14.84 10.56
N ASP A 211 12.82 14.93 11.87
CA ASP A 211 11.66 14.73 12.76
C ASP A 211 10.84 16.02 12.75
N ALA A 212 9.93 16.12 11.79
CA ALA A 212 9.15 17.34 11.56
C ALA A 212 8.31 17.69 12.81
N PRO A 213 8.29 18.96 13.25
CA PRO A 213 7.56 19.40 14.43
C PRO A 213 6.06 19.43 14.16
N GLY A 214 5.23 19.22 15.18
CA GLY A 214 3.78 19.32 15.07
C GLY A 214 3.05 18.62 16.19
N SER A 215 1.87 19.12 16.50
CA SER A 215 0.99 18.61 17.57
C SER A 215 0.00 17.56 17.04
N LEU A 216 -0.19 17.47 15.71
CA LEU A 216 -1.09 16.51 15.09
C LEU A 216 -0.29 15.33 14.53
N THR A 217 -0.61 14.12 15.01
CA THR A 217 -0.01 12.87 14.54
C THR A 217 -1.12 11.91 14.12
N LEU A 218 -1.10 11.43 12.89
CA LEU A 218 -2.11 10.58 12.29
C LEU A 218 -1.46 9.31 11.71
N ASP A 219 -2.20 8.24 11.61
CA ASP A 219 -1.79 6.96 11.02
C ASP A 219 -2.48 6.66 9.69
N ASP A 220 -3.54 7.41 9.36
CA ASP A 220 -4.27 7.30 8.10
C ASP A 220 -3.88 8.43 7.12
N PRO A 221 -3.38 8.09 5.93
CA PRO A 221 -3.03 9.09 4.92
C PRO A 221 -4.22 9.91 4.40
N THR A 222 -5.47 9.42 4.51
CA THR A 222 -6.66 10.19 4.13
C THR A 222 -6.89 11.31 5.12
N LEU A 223 -6.82 11.01 6.40
CA LEU A 223 -6.94 12.03 7.46
C LEU A 223 -5.81 13.07 7.36
N MET A 224 -4.59 12.64 7.01
CA MET A 224 -3.47 13.57 6.79
C MET A 224 -3.75 14.55 5.63
N ARG A 225 -4.29 14.03 4.51
CA ARG A 225 -4.70 14.85 3.36
C ARG A 225 -5.78 15.86 3.75
N ASP A 226 -6.81 15.38 4.44
CA ASP A 226 -7.94 16.21 4.84
C ASP A 226 -7.51 17.32 5.83
N ALA A 227 -6.63 16.98 6.76
CA ALA A 227 -6.03 17.95 7.68
C ALA A 227 -5.18 19.01 6.94
N ALA A 228 -4.42 18.60 5.91
CA ALA A 228 -3.64 19.54 5.09
C ALA A 228 -4.55 20.46 4.30
N LEU A 229 -5.63 19.96 3.70
CA LEU A 229 -6.66 20.75 3.01
C LEU A 229 -7.33 21.77 3.94
N ALA A 230 -7.61 21.36 5.19
CA ALA A 230 -8.16 22.22 6.22
C ALA A 230 -7.17 23.26 6.78
N GLY A 231 -5.91 23.28 6.32
CA GLY A 231 -4.91 24.25 6.76
C GLY A 231 -4.26 23.95 8.11
N ALA A 232 -4.32 22.71 8.60
CA ALA A 232 -3.70 22.33 9.85
C ALA A 232 -2.16 22.44 9.85
N GLY A 233 -1.52 22.40 8.66
CA GLY A 233 -0.08 22.49 8.51
C GLY A 233 0.42 21.86 7.21
N LEU A 234 1.72 21.57 7.16
CA LEU A 234 2.38 20.87 6.08
C LEU A 234 2.29 19.35 6.30
N ALA A 235 2.08 18.57 5.23
CA ALA A 235 2.05 17.13 5.26
C ALA A 235 3.05 16.54 4.26
N TYR A 236 3.76 15.47 4.65
CA TYR A 236 4.62 14.68 3.76
C TYR A 236 3.84 13.48 3.29
N MET A 237 3.55 13.43 2.00
CA MET A 237 2.59 12.49 1.45
C MET A 237 3.05 11.92 0.11
N TRP A 238 2.55 10.76 -0.22
CA TRP A 238 2.70 10.22 -1.56
C TRP A 238 1.94 11.08 -2.59
N GLU A 239 2.65 11.57 -3.61
CA GLU A 239 2.12 12.49 -4.63
C GLU A 239 0.85 11.96 -5.30
N ALA A 240 0.79 10.65 -5.59
CA ALA A 240 -0.36 10.05 -6.25
C ALA A 240 -1.68 10.26 -5.49
N ARG A 241 -1.63 10.36 -4.15
CA ARG A 241 -2.81 10.61 -3.32
C ARG A 241 -3.34 12.03 -3.42
N VAL A 242 -2.46 13.00 -3.58
CA VAL A 242 -2.80 14.43 -3.59
C VAL A 242 -2.75 15.05 -4.98
N ARG A 243 -2.54 14.24 -6.02
CA ARG A 243 -2.40 14.72 -7.40
C ARG A 243 -3.59 15.54 -7.88
N GLY A 244 -4.81 15.12 -7.52
CA GLY A 244 -6.03 15.86 -7.84
C GLY A 244 -6.06 17.24 -7.16
N ASP A 245 -5.67 17.30 -5.89
CA ASP A 245 -5.64 18.54 -5.11
C ASP A 245 -4.54 19.49 -5.57
N LEU A 246 -3.39 18.95 -5.98
CA LEU A 246 -2.32 19.75 -6.60
C LEU A 246 -2.77 20.30 -7.96
N ALA A 247 -3.43 19.49 -8.78
CA ALA A 247 -3.92 19.92 -10.09
C ALA A 247 -5.02 20.97 -10.00
N SER A 248 -5.88 20.91 -8.97
CA SER A 248 -6.95 21.88 -8.71
C SER A 248 -6.49 23.10 -7.90
N GLY A 249 -5.26 23.08 -7.36
CA GLY A 249 -4.73 24.16 -6.54
C GLY A 249 -5.27 24.19 -5.10
N HIS A 250 -5.97 23.16 -4.65
CA HIS A 250 -6.40 23.02 -3.25
C HIS A 250 -5.23 22.75 -2.31
N LEU A 251 -4.18 22.09 -2.81
CA LEU A 251 -2.90 21.94 -2.16
C LEU A 251 -1.79 22.50 -3.06
N VAL A 252 -0.72 22.95 -2.44
CA VAL A 252 0.50 23.44 -3.10
C VAL A 252 1.66 22.62 -2.57
N SER A 253 2.53 22.15 -3.48
CA SER A 253 3.78 21.47 -3.09
C SER A 253 4.85 22.49 -2.74
N VAL A 254 5.67 22.13 -1.77
CA VAL A 254 6.86 22.86 -1.36
C VAL A 254 8.05 21.92 -1.24
N LEU A 255 9.27 22.40 -1.29
CA LEU A 255 10.49 21.62 -1.19
C LEU A 255 10.66 20.58 -2.30
N ASP A 256 10.06 20.75 -3.48
CA ASP A 256 10.10 19.77 -4.58
C ASP A 256 11.51 19.37 -5.00
N ASP A 257 12.47 20.31 -4.94
CA ASP A 257 13.88 20.08 -5.27
C ASP A 257 14.62 19.20 -4.25
N TRP A 258 14.01 18.95 -3.09
CA TRP A 258 14.58 18.18 -1.99
C TRP A 258 14.00 16.79 -1.89
N MET A 259 13.02 16.45 -2.72
CA MET A 259 12.36 15.15 -2.61
C MET A 259 13.25 14.03 -3.18
N PRO A 260 13.51 12.98 -2.39
CA PRO A 260 14.29 11.85 -2.87
C PRO A 260 13.53 11.06 -3.93
N SER A 261 14.28 10.43 -4.84
CA SER A 261 13.73 9.36 -5.66
C SER A 261 13.59 8.12 -4.80
N SER A 262 12.39 7.57 -4.72
CA SER A 262 12.13 6.33 -3.99
C SER A 262 11.84 5.20 -4.97
N PRO A 263 12.40 4.00 -4.74
CA PRO A 263 12.07 2.84 -5.56
C PRO A 263 10.57 2.55 -5.45
N GLY A 264 10.03 1.96 -6.51
CA GLY A 264 8.64 1.50 -6.53
C GLY A 264 8.37 0.37 -5.55
N PHE A 265 7.15 -0.15 -5.62
CA PHE A 265 6.81 -1.35 -4.88
C PHE A 265 7.43 -2.60 -5.50
N CYS A 266 7.61 -3.60 -4.66
CA CYS A 266 7.93 -4.96 -5.06
C CYS A 266 6.80 -5.89 -4.59
N LEU A 267 6.40 -6.81 -5.43
CA LEU A 267 5.74 -8.02 -4.98
C LEU A 267 6.83 -8.94 -4.45
N TYR A 268 6.65 -9.48 -3.24
CA TYR A 268 7.61 -10.42 -2.66
C TYR A 268 6.91 -11.70 -2.21
N TYR A 269 7.60 -12.81 -2.32
CA TYR A 269 7.13 -14.12 -1.97
C TYR A 269 8.29 -15.03 -1.56
N PRO A 270 8.05 -16.11 -0.82
CA PRO A 270 9.12 -17.04 -0.42
C PRO A 270 9.82 -17.64 -1.64
N ASP A 271 11.14 -17.81 -1.56
CA ASP A 271 11.88 -18.58 -2.55
C ASP A 271 11.49 -20.05 -2.42
N ARG A 272 10.61 -20.50 -3.31
CA ARG A 272 10.13 -21.87 -3.37
C ARG A 272 10.46 -22.47 -4.73
N ARG A 273 10.83 -23.73 -4.75
CA ARG A 273 11.08 -24.46 -5.99
C ARG A 273 9.85 -24.51 -6.90
N ASN A 274 8.63 -24.42 -6.34
CA ASN A 274 7.37 -24.47 -7.07
C ASN A 274 6.50 -23.27 -6.69
N VAL A 275 6.58 -22.21 -7.48
CA VAL A 275 5.65 -21.08 -7.39
C VAL A 275 4.27 -21.54 -7.88
N PRO A 276 3.17 -21.33 -7.13
CA PRO A 276 1.82 -21.68 -7.59
C PRO A 276 1.54 -21.07 -8.98
N ALA A 277 0.87 -21.82 -9.85
CA ALA A 277 0.59 -21.41 -11.23
C ALA A 277 -0.15 -20.07 -11.28
N THR A 278 -1.09 -19.85 -10.38
CA THR A 278 -1.86 -18.61 -10.26
C THR A 278 -0.98 -17.42 -9.89
N LEU A 279 -0.03 -17.59 -8.94
CA LEU A 279 0.93 -16.54 -8.58
C LEU A 279 1.91 -16.29 -9.75
N SER A 280 2.37 -17.34 -10.43
CA SER A 280 3.28 -17.21 -11.58
C SER A 280 2.69 -16.35 -12.69
N VAL A 281 1.46 -16.63 -13.13
CA VAL A 281 0.79 -15.83 -14.18
C VAL A 281 0.47 -14.41 -13.71
N PHE A 282 0.22 -14.21 -12.42
CA PHE A 282 0.04 -12.88 -11.86
C PHE A 282 1.35 -12.07 -11.88
N ILE A 283 2.47 -12.68 -11.53
CA ILE A 283 3.81 -12.08 -11.62
C ILE A 283 4.12 -11.66 -13.06
N ASP A 284 3.86 -12.53 -14.04
CA ASP A 284 4.11 -12.22 -15.45
C ASP A 284 3.26 -11.05 -15.93
N MET A 285 2.02 -10.95 -15.46
CA MET A 285 1.17 -9.82 -15.77
C MET A 285 1.64 -8.53 -15.09
N LEU A 286 2.13 -8.57 -13.85
CA LEU A 286 2.76 -7.42 -13.18
C LEU A 286 3.98 -6.92 -13.95
N ARG A 287 4.85 -7.82 -14.41
CA ARG A 287 6.03 -7.48 -15.22
C ARG A 287 5.65 -6.80 -16.53
N THR A 288 4.65 -7.32 -17.22
CA THR A 288 4.15 -6.75 -18.47
C THR A 288 3.54 -5.36 -18.27
N ASN A 289 2.76 -5.17 -17.21
CA ASN A 289 2.16 -3.89 -16.88
C ASN A 289 3.19 -2.87 -16.35
N SER A 290 4.27 -3.31 -15.71
CA SER A 290 5.37 -2.43 -15.27
C SER A 290 5.99 -1.67 -16.44
N VAL A 291 6.12 -2.30 -17.61
CA VAL A 291 6.58 -1.65 -18.84
C VAL A 291 5.60 -0.56 -19.30
N ALA A 292 4.30 -0.76 -19.12
CA ALA A 292 3.26 0.22 -19.48
C ALA A 292 3.26 1.42 -18.50
N PHE A 293 3.50 1.20 -17.21
CA PHE A 293 3.65 2.27 -16.20
C PHE A 293 4.88 3.14 -16.45
N ALA A 294 6.00 2.54 -16.85
CA ALA A 294 7.23 3.27 -17.16
C ALA A 294 7.11 4.17 -18.42
N ARG A 295 6.16 3.89 -19.32
CA ARG A 295 5.95 4.63 -20.57
C ARG A 295 5.01 5.83 -20.45
N LYS A 296 4.27 6.01 -19.35
CA LYS A 296 3.48 7.23 -19.14
C LYS A 296 4.37 8.31 -18.53
N PRO A 297 4.81 9.34 -19.29
CA PRO A 297 5.60 10.42 -18.73
C PRO A 297 4.75 11.17 -17.70
N VAL A 298 5.33 11.41 -16.53
CA VAL A 298 4.81 12.38 -15.56
C VAL A 298 4.69 13.70 -16.31
N GLY A 299 3.47 14.19 -16.55
CA GLY A 299 3.21 15.40 -17.28
C GLY A 299 3.96 16.55 -16.64
N LYS A 300 4.96 17.11 -17.34
CA LYS A 300 5.57 18.38 -16.98
C LYS A 300 4.46 19.41 -17.01
N GLY A 301 4.08 19.93 -15.86
CA GLY A 301 3.18 21.07 -15.75
C GLY A 301 3.74 22.21 -16.60
N ARG A 302 3.07 22.51 -17.72
CA ARG A 302 3.35 23.70 -18.53
C ARG A 302 3.01 24.90 -17.67
N GLY A 303 4.01 25.51 -17.08
CA GLY A 303 3.91 26.86 -16.54
C GLY A 303 3.44 27.80 -17.65
N LYS A 304 2.21 28.27 -17.59
CA LYS A 304 1.73 29.37 -18.42
C LYS A 304 2.58 30.60 -18.07
N LYS A 305 3.53 30.94 -18.94
CA LYS A 305 4.14 32.27 -18.95
C LYS A 305 3.02 33.28 -19.15
N ARG A 306 2.78 34.10 -18.15
CA ARG A 306 1.97 35.34 -18.31
C ARG A 306 2.72 36.23 -19.30
N GLN A 307 2.10 36.52 -20.44
CA GLN A 307 2.51 37.58 -21.32
C GLN A 307 2.23 38.92 -20.64
N PRO A 308 3.14 39.89 -20.74
CA PRO A 308 2.88 41.26 -20.28
C PRO A 308 1.84 41.91 -21.20
N SER A 309 0.80 42.50 -20.62
CA SER A 309 -0.15 43.33 -21.34
C SER A 309 0.53 44.63 -21.79
N GLU A 310 0.71 44.79 -23.09
CA GLU A 310 1.07 46.07 -23.71
C GLU A 310 -0.06 47.07 -23.48
N ARG A 311 0.26 48.11 -22.72
CA ARG A 311 -0.57 49.33 -22.66
C ARG A 311 -0.32 50.13 -23.94
N GLY A 312 -1.22 50.04 -24.90
CA GLY A 312 -1.30 50.93 -26.04
C GLY A 312 -1.83 52.30 -25.62
N ASN A 313 -0.95 53.26 -25.73
CA ASN A 313 -1.24 54.71 -25.62
C ASN A 313 -1.84 55.19 -26.94
N SER A 314 -3.03 55.75 -26.97
CA SER A 314 -3.50 56.56 -28.06
C SER A 314 -4.26 57.77 -27.54
N ARG A 315 -3.67 58.88 -27.80
CA ARG A 315 -4.15 60.24 -27.56
C ARG A 315 -5.08 60.69 -28.68
N ARG A 316 -5.97 61.70 -28.32
CA ARG A 316 -6.65 62.71 -29.11
C ARG A 316 -7.85 62.19 -29.95
N THR A 317 -9.01 62.84 -29.85
CA THR A 317 -9.29 64.23 -30.29
C THR A 317 -10.68 64.68 -29.78
N ALA A 318 -10.77 65.94 -29.43
CA ALA A 318 -11.95 66.69 -29.02
C ALA A 318 -13.01 66.78 -30.12
N ILE A 319 -14.21 67.15 -29.76
CA ILE A 319 -15.06 68.27 -30.25
C ILE A 319 -16.55 67.92 -29.98
N CYS A 320 -17.19 68.57 -29.09
CA CYS A 320 -18.19 69.63 -29.18
C CYS A 320 -19.61 69.24 -29.64
N GLU A 321 -20.55 69.84 -28.98
CA GLU A 321 -21.98 70.10 -29.29
C GLU A 321 -22.99 69.11 -28.79
N ALA A 322 -23.79 69.44 -27.87
CA ALA A 322 -24.82 70.42 -27.63
C ALA A 322 -26.26 69.82 -27.78
N ARG A 323 -27.07 70.12 -26.76
CA ARG A 323 -28.56 70.23 -26.77
C ARG A 323 -29.37 68.93 -26.99
N ARG A 324 -30.05 68.45 -26.02
CA ARG A 324 -31.34 68.92 -25.43
C ARG A 324 -31.70 68.09 -24.24
#